data_d3dc4d1ad1de2238a64cc14bd725b911
#
_entry.id   d3dc4d1ad1de2238a64cc14bd725b911
#
_cell.length_a   1.000
_cell.length_b   1.000
_cell.length_c   1.000
_cell.angle_alpha   90.00
_cell.angle_beta   90.00
_cell.angle_gamma   90.00
#
_symmetry.space_group_name_H-M   'P 1'
#
loop_
_entity.id
_entity.type
_entity.pdbx_description
1 polymer ?
#
loop_
_entity_poly.entity_id
_entity_poly.type
_entity_poly.pdbx_seq_one_letter_code
_entity_poly.pdbx_strand_id
1 'polypeptide(L)'
;MNKVILIGNVGRNPEVKDFSSGFSTAKFSLATSKKVKDETETQWHNIEVIGKTGNGLLKVIPYIKMGSKIMVEGEIRYAQYNKDGQIRYMTSIVAGGIELLTKKEESGKDNDDDMPSDGPNSFIKSLL
;
A
#
# COMPACT_ATOMS: atom_id res chain seq x y z
N MET A 1 13.67 0.78 16.68
CA MET A 1 12.74 1.36 15.69
C MET A 1 12.40 0.37 14.61
N ASN A 2 11.15 0.28 14.25
CA ASN A 2 10.69 -0.64 13.22
C ASN A 2 9.90 0.19 12.22
N LYS A 3 10.49 0.52 11.10
CA LYS A 3 9.86 1.38 10.15
C LYS A 3 10.19 0.99 8.73
N VAL A 4 9.18 0.94 7.89
CA VAL A 4 9.32 0.58 6.50
C VAL A 4 8.62 1.63 5.68
N ILE A 5 9.21 2.06 4.59
CA ILE A 5 8.59 2.96 3.66
C ILE A 5 8.69 2.35 2.27
N LEU A 6 7.56 2.18 1.61
CA LEU A 6 7.51 1.57 0.30
C LEU A 6 6.73 2.45 -0.66
N ILE A 7 7.19 2.52 -1.89
CA ILE A 7 6.45 3.17 -2.95
C ILE A 7 6.31 2.16 -4.06
N GLY A 8 5.09 1.87 -4.43
CA GLY A 8 4.86 0.86 -5.45
C GLY A 8 3.45 0.88 -5.96
N ASN A 9 3.10 -0.19 -6.67
CA ASN A 9 1.78 -0.29 -7.27
C ASN A 9 0.96 -1.37 -6.60
N VAL A 10 -0.31 -1.09 -6.41
CA VAL A 10 -1.22 -2.02 -5.76
C VAL A 10 -1.51 -3.18 -6.70
N GLY A 11 -1.35 -4.40 -6.20
CA GLY A 11 -1.49 -5.59 -7.02
C GLY A 11 -2.90 -6.11 -7.12
N ARG A 12 -3.74 -5.77 -6.17
CA ARG A 12 -5.14 -6.18 -6.21
C ARG A 12 -5.92 -5.22 -5.33
N ASN A 13 -7.22 -5.17 -5.56
CA ASN A 13 -8.07 -4.31 -4.76
C ASN A 13 -8.04 -4.78 -3.31
N PRO A 14 -8.07 -3.87 -2.36
CA PRO A 14 -8.04 -4.26 -0.96
C PRO A 14 -9.25 -5.09 -0.55
N GLU A 15 -9.00 -6.06 0.31
CA GLU A 15 -10.05 -6.88 0.86
C GLU A 15 -10.33 -6.34 2.25
N VAL A 16 -11.56 -5.91 2.50
CA VAL A 16 -11.90 -5.30 3.78
C VAL A 16 -12.75 -6.26 4.57
N LYS A 17 -12.43 -6.41 5.83
CA LYS A 17 -13.19 -7.25 6.73
C LYS A 17 -13.59 -6.42 7.94
N ASP A 18 -14.89 -6.38 8.22
CA ASP A 18 -15.39 -5.64 9.36
C ASP A 18 -15.71 -6.62 10.48
N PHE A 19 -15.33 -6.30 11.68
CA PHE A 19 -15.58 -7.14 12.83
C PHE A 19 -16.65 -6.53 13.70
N SER A 20 -17.39 -7.36 14.41
CA SER A 20 -18.48 -6.91 15.23
C SER A 20 -18.03 -6.01 16.38
N SER A 21 -16.74 -6.01 16.67
CA SER A 21 -16.24 -5.15 17.72
C SER A 21 -16.08 -3.71 17.29
N GLY A 22 -16.36 -3.43 16.02
CA GLY A 22 -16.22 -2.06 15.54
C GLY A 22 -14.87 -1.76 14.88
N PHE A 23 -14.07 -2.78 14.70
CA PHE A 23 -12.79 -2.64 14.02
C PHE A 23 -12.86 -3.24 12.64
N SER A 24 -12.02 -2.82 11.76
CA SER A 24 -11.93 -3.36 10.41
C SER A 24 -10.48 -3.56 10.04
N THR A 25 -10.26 -4.49 9.14
CA THR A 25 -8.93 -4.67 8.58
C THR A 25 -9.05 -4.61 7.06
N ALA A 26 -8.04 -4.09 6.42
CA ALA A 26 -7.97 -4.11 4.97
C ALA A 26 -6.63 -4.70 4.58
N LYS A 27 -6.62 -5.57 3.61
CA LYS A 27 -5.40 -6.23 3.17
C LYS A 27 -5.26 -6.13 1.68
N PHE A 28 -4.06 -5.85 1.23
CA PHE A 28 -3.78 -5.82 -0.20
C PHE A 28 -2.29 -6.07 -0.41
N SER A 29 -1.89 -6.25 -1.65
CA SER A 29 -0.49 -6.46 -1.97
C SER A 29 0.05 -5.24 -2.68
N LEU A 30 1.31 -4.95 -2.46
CA LEU A 30 1.99 -3.82 -3.07
C LEU A 30 3.24 -4.33 -3.74
N ALA A 31 3.44 -3.97 -4.98
CA ALA A 31 4.60 -4.41 -5.74
C ALA A 31 5.62 -3.29 -5.83
N THR A 32 6.86 -3.59 -5.42
CA THR A 32 7.96 -2.65 -5.65
C THR A 32 8.88 -3.31 -6.65
N SER A 33 9.39 -2.53 -7.57
CA SER A 33 10.24 -3.06 -8.63
C SER A 33 11.51 -2.27 -8.77
N LYS A 34 12.56 -2.94 -9.20
CA LYS A 34 13.78 -2.26 -9.51
C LYS A 34 14.43 -2.98 -10.66
N LYS A 35 15.25 -2.27 -11.40
CA LYS A 35 15.94 -2.85 -12.52
C LYS A 35 17.26 -3.34 -12.07
N VAL A 36 17.58 -4.59 -12.39
CA VAL A 36 18.86 -5.15 -12.07
C VAL A 36 19.40 -5.67 -13.38
N LYS A 37 20.41 -5.03 -13.90
CA LYS A 37 20.98 -5.32 -15.20
C LYS A 37 19.86 -5.05 -16.20
N ASP A 38 19.48 -5.95 -17.02
CA ASP A 38 18.46 -5.68 -18.00
C ASP A 38 17.13 -6.29 -17.58
N GLU A 39 17.00 -6.70 -16.35
CA GLU A 39 15.78 -7.34 -15.92
C GLU A 39 15.10 -6.56 -14.82
N THR A 40 13.80 -6.70 -14.73
CA THR A 40 13.05 -6.04 -13.67
C THR A 40 12.76 -7.06 -12.58
N GLU A 41 13.12 -6.73 -11.36
CA GLU A 41 12.89 -7.58 -10.23
C GLU A 41 11.75 -6.99 -9.42
N THR A 42 10.73 -7.75 -9.16
CA THR A 42 9.56 -7.29 -8.43
C THR A 42 9.42 -8.02 -7.11
N GLN A 43 9.17 -7.27 -6.05
CA GLN A 43 8.92 -7.85 -4.75
C GLN A 43 7.47 -7.54 -4.39
N TRP A 44 6.78 -8.52 -3.83
CA TRP A 44 5.40 -8.34 -3.43
C TRP A 44 5.31 -8.26 -1.92
N HIS A 45 4.68 -7.21 -1.43
CA HIS A 45 4.57 -6.98 0.00
C HIS A 45 3.12 -7.10 0.43
N ASN A 46 2.88 -7.72 1.57
CA ASN A 46 1.55 -7.84 2.13
C ASN A 46 1.31 -6.63 3.02
N ILE A 47 0.31 -5.83 2.69
CA ILE A 47 0.02 -4.61 3.45
C ILE A 47 -1.27 -4.82 4.22
N GLU A 48 -1.27 -4.40 5.45
CA GLU A 48 -2.42 -4.54 6.32
C GLU A 48 -2.75 -3.22 6.97
N VAL A 49 -4.01 -2.83 6.98
CA VAL A 49 -4.47 -1.62 7.64
C VAL A 49 -5.48 -2.04 8.67
N ILE A 50 -5.29 -1.65 9.92
CA ILE A 50 -6.17 -2.03 11.01
C ILE A 50 -6.64 -0.77 11.72
N GLY A 51 -7.90 -0.71 12.07
CA GLY A 51 -8.40 0.43 12.82
C GLY A 51 -9.89 0.36 13.03
N LYS A 52 -10.44 1.43 13.55
CA LYS A 52 -11.86 1.50 13.75
C LYS A 52 -12.53 1.67 12.43
N THR A 53 -13.65 0.99 12.26
CA THR A 53 -14.39 1.02 11.01
C THR A 53 -14.70 2.46 10.61
N GLY A 54 -14.33 2.79 9.37
CA GLY A 54 -14.63 4.12 8.85
C GLY A 54 -13.74 5.24 9.33
N ASN A 55 -12.71 4.93 10.10
CA ASN A 55 -11.86 5.97 10.63
C ASN A 55 -10.40 5.78 10.26
N GLY A 56 -9.64 6.83 10.41
CA GLY A 56 -8.20 6.77 10.20
C GLY A 56 -7.85 6.37 8.78
N LEU A 57 -6.87 5.51 8.66
CA LEU A 57 -6.42 5.09 7.35
C LEU A 57 -7.47 4.29 6.61
N LEU A 58 -8.45 3.75 7.31
CA LEU A 58 -9.49 3.00 6.63
C LEU A 58 -10.31 3.88 5.70
N LYS A 59 -10.28 5.18 5.91
CA LYS A 59 -11.02 6.09 5.05
C LYS A 59 -10.38 6.17 3.68
N VAL A 60 -9.11 5.83 3.54
CA VAL A 60 -8.41 5.93 2.29
C VAL A 60 -8.63 4.70 1.44
N ILE A 61 -8.99 3.59 2.08
CA ILE A 61 -9.11 2.31 1.39
C ILE A 61 -9.98 2.33 0.15
N PRO A 62 -11.14 2.99 0.16
CA PRO A 62 -11.98 2.97 -1.04
C PRO A 62 -11.32 3.62 -2.25
N TYR A 63 -10.30 4.41 -2.03
CA TYR A 63 -9.61 5.08 -3.13
C TYR A 63 -8.41 4.29 -3.63
N ILE A 64 -8.09 3.17 -2.99
CA ILE A 64 -6.97 2.35 -3.40
C ILE A 64 -7.49 1.24 -4.30
N LYS A 65 -7.01 1.18 -5.52
CA LYS A 65 -7.45 0.19 -6.47
C LYS A 65 -6.28 -0.48 -7.12
N MET A 66 -6.53 -1.62 -7.72
CA MET A 66 -5.51 -2.34 -8.43
C MET A 66 -4.83 -1.39 -9.41
N GLY A 67 -3.54 -1.36 -9.43
CA GLY A 67 -2.78 -0.48 -10.30
C GLY A 67 -2.45 0.88 -9.74
N SER A 68 -3.05 1.27 -8.63
CA SER A 68 -2.77 2.57 -8.04
C SER A 68 -1.33 2.63 -7.55
N LYS A 69 -0.72 3.78 -7.69
CA LYS A 69 0.62 3.99 -7.16
C LYS A 69 0.48 4.69 -5.82
N ILE A 70 1.04 4.11 -4.79
CA ILE A 70 0.91 4.67 -3.46
C ILE A 70 2.22 4.56 -2.69
N MET A 71 2.34 5.34 -1.65
CA MET A 71 3.42 5.23 -0.70
C MET A 71 2.82 4.69 0.59
N VAL A 72 3.45 3.70 1.19
CA VAL A 72 3.02 3.13 2.45
C VAL A 72 4.14 3.27 3.44
N GLU A 73 3.81 3.74 4.64
CA GLU A 73 4.75 3.82 5.72
C GLU A 73 4.18 2.98 6.83
N GLY A 74 4.96 2.12 7.43
CA GLY A 74 4.46 1.27 8.51
C GLY A 74 5.57 0.50 9.17
N GLU A 75 5.22 -0.62 9.77
CA GLU A 75 6.19 -1.45 10.44
C GLU A 75 6.06 -2.89 9.99
N ILE A 76 7.14 -3.62 10.04
CA ILE A 76 7.14 -5.02 9.66
C ILE A 76 6.60 -5.81 10.81
N ARG A 77 5.73 -6.75 10.52
CA ARG A 77 5.20 -7.65 11.52
C ARG A 77 5.33 -9.08 11.03
N TYR A 78 5.77 -9.96 11.91
CA TYR A 78 5.88 -11.37 11.60
C TYR A 78 4.84 -12.12 12.41
N ALA A 79 4.16 -13.05 11.77
CA ALA A 79 3.13 -13.82 12.43
C ALA A 79 3.32 -15.29 12.13
N GLN A 80 2.88 -16.15 13.05
CA GLN A 80 2.87 -17.56 12.84
C GLN A 80 1.45 -18.02 12.79
N TYR A 81 1.17 -19.04 11.98
CA TYR A 81 -0.13 -19.65 12.00
C TYR A 81 0.05 -21.14 11.69
N ASN A 82 -0.96 -21.91 12.09
CA ASN A 82 -0.90 -23.33 11.92
C ASN A 82 -1.78 -23.72 10.77
N LYS A 83 -1.24 -24.42 9.80
CA LYS A 83 -2.01 -24.89 8.67
C LYS A 83 -1.69 -26.34 8.46
N ASP A 84 -2.72 -27.18 8.53
CA ASP A 84 -2.58 -28.61 8.34
C ASP A 84 -1.49 -29.21 9.23
N GLY A 85 -1.43 -28.79 10.45
CA GLY A 85 -0.45 -29.31 11.38
C GLY A 85 0.94 -28.75 11.25
N GLN A 86 1.15 -27.82 10.33
CA GLN A 86 2.46 -27.24 10.13
C GLN A 86 2.45 -25.78 10.52
N ILE A 87 3.54 -25.32 11.11
CA ILE A 87 3.67 -23.93 11.48
C ILE A 87 4.17 -23.16 10.28
N ARG A 88 3.45 -22.14 9.90
CA ARG A 88 3.82 -21.30 8.79
C ARG A 88 4.02 -19.88 9.28
N TYR A 89 4.81 -19.13 8.55
CA TYR A 89 5.11 -17.76 8.92
C TYR A 89 4.62 -16.82 7.84
N MET A 90 4.21 -15.64 8.24
CA MET A 90 3.76 -14.65 7.31
C MET A 90 4.34 -13.32 7.72
N THR A 91 4.87 -12.59 6.76
CA THR A 91 5.41 -11.26 6.99
C THR A 91 4.45 -10.26 6.38
N SER A 92 4.09 -9.26 7.14
CA SER A 92 3.23 -8.22 6.61
C SER A 92 3.73 -6.87 7.08
N ILE A 93 3.24 -5.82 6.43
CA ILE A 93 3.57 -4.47 6.81
C ILE A 93 2.28 -3.85 7.29
N VAL A 94 2.25 -3.44 8.56
CA VAL A 94 1.08 -2.80 9.12
C VAL A 94 1.23 -1.32 8.86
N ALA A 95 0.37 -0.78 8.03
CA ALA A 95 0.49 0.61 7.59
C ALA A 95 0.09 1.58 8.67
N GLY A 96 0.89 2.62 8.81
CA GLY A 96 0.57 3.72 9.69
C GLY A 96 0.32 4.99 8.89
N GLY A 97 0.67 4.98 7.61
CA GLY A 97 0.43 6.12 6.74
C GLY A 97 0.36 5.66 5.31
N ILE A 98 -0.52 6.24 4.52
CA ILE A 98 -0.64 5.93 3.11
C ILE A 98 -0.84 7.23 2.36
N GLU A 99 -0.09 7.37 1.27
CA GLU A 99 -0.24 8.54 0.43
C GLU A 99 -0.56 8.07 -0.96
N LEU A 100 -1.58 8.64 -1.57
CA LEU A 100 -1.98 8.26 -2.91
C LEU A 100 -1.17 9.08 -3.91
N LEU A 101 -0.46 8.40 -4.76
CA LEU A 101 0.40 9.08 -5.72
C LEU A 101 -0.15 9.06 -7.15
N THR A 102 -1.17 8.23 -7.39
CA THR A 102 -1.77 8.18 -8.71
C THR A 102 -2.76 9.32 -8.86
N LYS A 103 -2.69 10.07 -9.95
CA LYS A 103 -3.63 11.11 -10.15
C LYS A 103 -4.95 10.58 -10.51
N LYS A 104 -5.99 11.31 -10.20
CA LYS A 104 -7.29 10.90 -10.53
C LYS A 104 -7.42 10.92 -12.01
N GLU A 105 -8.11 9.98 -12.53
CA GLU A 105 -8.25 9.84 -13.84
C GLU A 105 -9.19 10.66 -14.52
N GLU A 106 -10.15 11.05 -13.96
CA GLU A 106 -11.16 11.68 -14.59
C GLU A 106 -10.72 12.74 -15.41
N SER A 107 -9.85 13.42 -15.05
CA SER A 107 -9.52 14.51 -15.79
C SER A 107 -8.64 14.11 -16.83
N GLY A 108 -8.24 13.15 -16.72
CA GLY A 108 -7.42 12.69 -17.64
C GLY A 108 -6.86 13.71 -18.42
N LYS A 109 -6.96 14.28 -18.87
CA LYS A 109 -6.52 15.07 -19.50
C LYS A 109 -5.73 15.87 -19.12
N ASP A 110 -5.51 16.24 -19.14
CA ASP A 110 -4.82 16.93 -18.90
C ASP A 110 -4.18 17.09 -18.18
N ASN A 111 -4.16 17.24 -17.98
CA ASN A 111 -3.54 17.51 -17.28
C ASN A 111 -2.59 17.12 -17.00
N ASP A 112 -2.29 16.64 -17.17
CA ASP A 112 -1.43 16.22 -16.83
C ASP A 112 -0.43 16.73 -16.93
N ASP A 113 -0.38 17.16 -17.43
CA ASP A 113 0.51 17.68 -17.63
C ASP A 113 0.94 18.49 -16.87
N ASP A 114 0.53 18.98 -16.66
CA ASP A 114 0.86 19.85 -15.97
C ASP A 114 1.33 19.54 -14.87
N MET A 115 1.33 19.14 -14.45
CA MET A 115 1.79 19.00 -13.37
C MET A 115 2.55 18.23 -13.18
N PRO A 116 2.71 18.03 -13.74
CA PRO A 116 3.24 17.23 -13.49
C PRO A 116 4.02 17.09 -12.71
N SER A 117 3.85 17.18 -12.76
CA SER A 117 4.65 17.00 -12.27
C SER A 117 4.91 17.35 -11.13
N ASP A 118 4.46 18.04 -10.91
CA ASP A 118 4.84 18.55 -9.85
C ASP A 118 4.47 17.96 -8.68
N GLY A 119 3.28 17.75 -8.35
CA GLY A 119 2.85 17.26 -7.13
C GLY A 119 3.57 16.04 -6.71
N PRO A 120 3.44 14.99 -7.43
CA PRO A 120 4.06 13.74 -7.05
C PRO A 120 5.55 13.86 -7.00
N ASN A 121 6.10 14.59 -7.92
CA ASN A 121 7.52 14.71 -7.94
C ASN A 121 8.05 15.42 -6.73
N SER A 122 7.37 16.43 -6.31
CA SER A 122 7.81 17.14 -5.15
C SER A 122 7.77 16.25 -3.95
N PHE A 123 6.73 15.45 -3.83
CA PHE A 123 6.60 14.57 -2.72
C PHE A 123 7.72 13.57 -2.70
N ILE A 124 8.02 12.98 -3.83
CA ILE A 124 9.05 11.99 -3.91
C ILE A 124 10.39 12.62 -3.58
N LYS A 125 10.62 13.82 -4.01
CA LYS A 125 11.87 14.45 -3.69
C LYS A 125 12.01 14.66 -2.22
N SER A 126 10.98 14.97 -1.54
CA SER A 126 11.10 15.19 -0.14
C SER A 126 11.31 13.89 0.62
N LEU A 127 11.00 12.76 0.01
CA LEU A 127 11.22 11.51 0.65
C LEU A 127 12.66 11.07 0.46
N LEU A 128 13.25 11.49 -0.59
CA LEU A 128 14.62 11.12 -0.88
C LEU A 128 15.61 12.03 -0.22
#